data_eb6b8bc0f9a515df3975e0439a5a8f08
#
_entry.id   eb6b8bc0f9a515df3975e0439a5a8f08
#
_cell.length_a   1.000
_cell.length_b   1.000
_cell.length_c   1.000
_cell.angle_alpha   90.00
_cell.angle_beta   90.00
_cell.angle_gamma   90.00
#
_symmetry.space_group_name_H-M   'P 1'
#
loop_
_entity.id
_entity.type
_entity.pdbx_description
1 polymer ?
#
loop_
_entity_poly.entity_id
_entity_poly.type
_entity_poly.pdbx_seq_one_letter_code
_entity_poly.pdbx_strand_id
1 'polypeptide(L)'
;MPDNAEQLEDRIAELRAAVRRAVAAGDRATARQLRAELRRAENDWDDAVLGLQPGAEPVREIVPAVPVREHVHRALTLLGAPAAPKLVLAVHDAFFSGDLVAARLTSLRRDEERSFRAAPLARPYYICSALNADLLAPARGLLAVSSWPTERRVVGPLSPRVDLLTATIRLAEHLAALPEPGPDARRVVWKLAVSVPGVRGAPDAIDLERVVESASRELAVHRADDAAHRLRAAERASAQLDDTAQLFGVRLAVTGTRRKEAG
;
A
#
# COMPACT_ATOMS: atom_id res chain seq x y z
N MET A 1 -16.06 38.26 4.09
CA MET A 1 -16.83 37.83 2.94
C MET A 1 -16.14 36.56 2.42
N PRO A 2 -16.81 35.41 2.31
CA PRO A 2 -16.18 34.28 1.68
C PRO A 2 -15.87 34.67 0.23
N ASP A 3 -14.67 34.38 -0.21
CA ASP A 3 -14.30 34.54 -1.61
C ASP A 3 -15.30 33.74 -2.45
N ASN A 4 -15.88 34.39 -3.45
CA ASN A 4 -16.85 33.74 -4.34
C ASN A 4 -16.13 32.64 -5.13
N ALA A 5 -16.80 31.54 -5.44
CA ALA A 5 -16.22 30.41 -6.18
C ALA A 5 -15.48 30.86 -7.46
N GLU A 6 -15.98 31.88 -8.14
CA GLU A 6 -15.36 32.49 -9.32
C GLU A 6 -13.99 33.13 -9.03
N GLN A 7 -13.84 33.81 -7.87
CA GLN A 7 -12.55 34.40 -7.45
C GLN A 7 -11.53 33.29 -7.10
N LEU A 8 -11.98 32.18 -6.54
CA LEU A 8 -11.15 31.02 -6.24
C LEU A 8 -10.71 30.30 -7.52
N GLU A 9 -11.56 30.20 -8.53
CA GLU A 9 -11.19 29.67 -9.86
C GLU A 9 -10.08 30.50 -10.51
N ASP A 10 -10.22 31.84 -10.52
CA ASP A 10 -9.19 32.74 -11.03
C ASP A 10 -7.87 32.57 -10.28
N ARG A 11 -7.95 32.48 -8.95
CA ARG A 11 -6.78 32.26 -8.10
C ARG A 11 -6.08 30.92 -8.39
N ILE A 12 -6.84 29.86 -8.58
CA ILE A 12 -6.33 28.53 -8.97
C ILE A 12 -5.62 28.62 -10.33
N ALA A 13 -6.20 29.31 -11.31
CA ALA A 13 -5.61 29.48 -12.63
C ALA A 13 -4.27 30.23 -12.56
N GLU A 14 -4.19 31.32 -11.77
CA GLU A 14 -2.95 32.08 -11.53
C GLU A 14 -1.86 31.22 -10.87
N LEU A 15 -2.22 30.48 -9.81
CA LEU A 15 -1.28 29.61 -9.09
C LEU A 15 -0.76 28.49 -9.98
N ARG A 16 -1.59 27.89 -10.83
CA ARG A 16 -1.18 26.89 -11.82
C ARG A 16 -0.18 27.48 -12.83
N ALA A 17 -0.40 28.73 -13.28
CA ALA A 17 0.52 29.41 -14.16
C ALA A 17 1.85 29.74 -13.45
N ALA A 18 1.81 30.17 -12.19
CA ALA A 18 2.99 30.47 -11.39
C ALA A 18 3.83 29.21 -11.11
N VAL A 19 3.20 28.07 -10.80
CA VAL A 19 3.89 26.79 -10.66
C VAL A 19 4.63 26.41 -11.95
N ARG A 20 3.98 26.55 -13.12
CA ARG A 20 4.63 26.25 -14.40
C ARG A 20 5.86 27.13 -14.64
N ARG A 21 5.76 28.44 -14.33
CA ARG A 21 6.90 29.37 -14.47
C ARG A 21 8.05 29.01 -13.52
N ALA A 22 7.76 28.73 -12.27
CA ALA A 22 8.78 28.35 -11.30
C ALA A 22 9.48 27.01 -11.67
N VAL A 23 8.73 26.05 -12.19
CA VAL A 23 9.29 24.78 -12.70
C VAL A 23 10.17 25.04 -13.94
N ALA A 24 9.73 25.86 -14.88
CA ALA A 24 10.52 26.22 -16.06
C ALA A 24 11.80 26.98 -15.72
N ALA A 25 11.78 27.80 -14.66
CA ALA A 25 12.94 28.49 -14.12
C ALA A 25 13.88 27.62 -13.26
N GLY A 26 13.52 26.37 -13.02
CA GLY A 26 14.30 25.45 -12.16
C GLY A 26 14.21 25.76 -10.66
N ASP A 27 13.39 26.72 -10.24
CA ASP A 27 13.21 27.10 -8.84
C ASP A 27 12.31 26.10 -8.09
N ARG A 28 12.94 25.06 -7.56
CA ARG A 28 12.27 24.00 -6.84
C ARG A 28 11.67 24.42 -5.49
N ALA A 29 12.21 25.46 -4.87
CA ALA A 29 11.72 25.95 -3.58
C ALA A 29 10.41 26.69 -3.77
N THR A 30 10.38 27.69 -4.67
CA THR A 30 9.18 28.43 -5.03
C THR A 30 8.11 27.53 -5.64
N ALA A 31 8.48 26.56 -6.48
CA ALA A 31 7.52 25.61 -7.04
C ALA A 31 6.83 24.74 -5.96
N ARG A 32 7.53 24.36 -4.88
CA ARG A 32 6.93 23.64 -3.74
C ARG A 32 5.97 24.50 -2.95
N GLN A 33 6.35 25.76 -2.68
CA GLN A 33 5.50 26.70 -1.96
C GLN A 33 4.21 26.97 -2.76
N LEU A 34 4.33 27.32 -4.04
CA LEU A 34 3.18 27.58 -4.92
C LEU A 34 2.24 26.38 -5.06
N ARG A 35 2.76 25.16 -5.06
CA ARG A 35 1.93 23.93 -5.04
C ARG A 35 1.18 23.77 -3.73
N ALA A 36 1.74 24.19 -2.60
CA ALA A 36 1.03 24.16 -1.33
C ALA A 36 -0.10 25.20 -1.29
N GLU A 37 0.12 26.37 -1.86
CA GLU A 37 -0.90 27.41 -1.99
C GLU A 37 -2.01 27.00 -2.96
N LEU A 38 -1.66 26.38 -4.09
CA LEU A 38 -2.63 25.84 -5.06
C LEU A 38 -3.57 24.82 -4.40
N ARG A 39 -3.04 23.87 -3.63
CA ARG A 39 -3.90 22.89 -2.94
C ARG A 39 -4.84 23.51 -1.93
N ARG A 40 -4.44 24.61 -1.26
CA ARG A 40 -5.35 25.34 -0.36
C ARG A 40 -6.47 26.00 -1.14
N ALA A 41 -6.15 26.69 -2.23
CA ALA A 41 -7.15 27.35 -3.06
C ALA A 41 -8.12 26.35 -3.72
N GLU A 42 -7.65 25.15 -4.10
CA GLU A 42 -8.50 24.06 -4.62
C GLU A 42 -9.45 23.54 -3.52
N ASN A 43 -8.99 23.37 -2.28
CA ASN A 43 -9.85 22.96 -1.16
C ASN A 43 -10.88 24.06 -0.82
N ASP A 44 -10.47 25.32 -0.77
CA ASP A 44 -11.35 26.44 -0.48
C ASP A 44 -12.44 26.59 -1.56
N TRP A 45 -12.12 26.29 -2.82
CA TRP A 45 -13.06 26.24 -3.93
C TRP A 45 -14.04 25.07 -3.81
N ASP A 46 -13.57 23.88 -3.47
CA ASP A 46 -14.41 22.72 -3.23
C ASP A 46 -15.42 23.00 -2.10
N ASP A 47 -14.98 23.63 -1.00
CA ASP A 47 -15.83 24.03 0.12
C ASP A 47 -16.87 25.10 -0.31
N ALA A 48 -16.48 26.05 -1.14
CA ALA A 48 -17.38 27.09 -1.65
C ALA A 48 -18.45 26.54 -2.61
N VAL A 49 -18.08 25.59 -3.49
CA VAL A 49 -19.00 24.94 -4.45
C VAL A 49 -19.97 23.96 -3.75
N LEU A 50 -19.50 23.27 -2.72
CA LEU A 50 -20.32 22.33 -1.95
C LEU A 50 -21.26 23.02 -0.94
N GLY A 51 -21.20 24.37 -0.84
CA GLY A 51 -22.05 25.17 0.05
C GLY A 51 -21.74 24.95 1.54
N LEU A 52 -20.54 24.48 1.86
CA LEU A 52 -20.07 24.37 3.23
C LEU A 52 -19.77 25.78 3.73
N GLN A 53 -20.64 26.33 4.58
CA GLN A 53 -20.51 27.70 5.09
C GLN A 53 -19.19 27.87 5.84
N PRO A 54 -18.38 28.92 5.54
CA PRO A 54 -17.24 29.29 6.36
C PRO A 54 -17.76 29.94 7.65
N GLY A 55 -17.91 29.15 8.70
CA GLY A 55 -18.44 29.67 9.96
C GLY A 55 -18.67 28.66 11.06
N ALA A 56 -18.70 27.39 10.75
CA ALA A 56 -18.47 26.36 11.72
C ALA A 56 -17.02 25.89 11.53
N GLU A 57 -16.06 26.47 12.29
CA GLU A 57 -14.90 25.68 12.59
C GLU A 57 -15.47 24.37 13.18
N PRO A 58 -15.38 23.24 12.47
CA PRO A 58 -15.48 22.00 13.19
C PRO A 58 -14.37 22.16 14.23
N VAL A 59 -14.70 22.09 15.51
CA VAL A 59 -13.74 21.72 16.53
C VAL A 59 -13.07 20.50 15.89
N ARG A 60 -11.90 20.73 15.29
CA ARG A 60 -11.03 19.63 14.89
C ARG A 60 -10.68 19.00 16.20
N GLU A 61 -11.54 18.08 16.62
CA GLU A 61 -11.13 17.03 17.50
C GLU A 61 -9.78 16.62 16.92
N ILE A 62 -8.70 16.88 17.66
CA ILE A 62 -7.37 16.45 17.27
C ILE A 62 -7.42 14.93 17.41
N VAL A 63 -8.10 14.30 16.46
CA VAL A 63 -7.99 12.87 16.23
C VAL A 63 -6.55 12.70 15.84
N PRO A 64 -5.71 12.12 16.70
CA PRO A 64 -4.30 11.98 16.44
C PRO A 64 -4.17 11.29 15.09
N ALA A 65 -3.49 11.97 14.15
CA ALA A 65 -3.37 11.48 12.79
C ALA A 65 -2.83 10.05 12.84
N VAL A 66 -3.64 9.10 12.42
CA VAL A 66 -3.28 7.68 12.45
C VAL A 66 -1.98 7.49 11.67
N PRO A 67 -0.93 6.92 12.25
CA PRO A 67 0.34 6.74 11.56
C PRO A 67 0.17 5.92 10.28
N VAL A 68 0.91 6.26 9.22
CA VAL A 68 0.87 5.56 7.92
C VAL A 68 1.01 4.03 8.07
N ARG A 69 1.85 3.56 8.99
CA ARG A 69 2.00 2.11 9.25
C ARG A 69 0.71 1.43 9.70
N GLU A 70 -0.17 2.13 10.44
CA GLU A 70 -1.46 1.58 10.88
C GLU A 70 -2.40 1.36 9.71
N HIS A 71 -2.49 2.34 8.80
CA HIS A 71 -3.26 2.21 7.58
C HIS A 71 -2.76 1.03 6.73
N VAL A 72 -1.44 0.92 6.56
CA VAL A 72 -0.81 -0.18 5.81
C VAL A 72 -1.02 -1.52 6.51
N HIS A 73 -0.89 -1.56 7.84
CA HIS A 73 -1.13 -2.77 8.63
C HIS A 73 -2.56 -3.28 8.47
N ARG A 74 -3.57 -2.40 8.57
CA ARG A 74 -4.98 -2.77 8.38
C ARG A 74 -5.23 -3.35 6.99
N ALA A 75 -4.74 -2.69 5.94
CA ALA A 75 -4.90 -3.17 4.57
C ALA A 75 -4.20 -4.52 4.34
N LEU A 76 -2.97 -4.70 4.82
CA LEU A 76 -2.25 -5.98 4.73
C LEU A 76 -2.93 -7.09 5.54
N THR A 77 -3.46 -6.76 6.73
CA THR A 77 -4.21 -7.71 7.55
C THR A 77 -5.48 -8.16 6.86
N LEU A 78 -6.20 -7.27 6.21
CA LEU A 78 -7.38 -7.61 5.42
C LEU A 78 -7.02 -8.48 4.21
N LEU A 79 -5.97 -8.12 3.46
CA LEU A 79 -5.46 -8.92 2.33
C LEU A 79 -5.01 -10.32 2.76
N GLY A 80 -4.40 -10.44 3.92
CA GLY A 80 -3.93 -11.71 4.45
C GLY A 80 -2.65 -12.25 3.81
N ALA A 81 -2.02 -11.50 2.92
CA ALA A 81 -0.84 -11.88 2.15
C ALA A 81 0.08 -10.67 1.89
N PRO A 82 1.37 -10.89 1.59
CA PRO A 82 2.26 -9.83 1.13
C PRO A 82 1.71 -9.13 -0.11
N ALA A 83 1.77 -7.79 -0.12
CA ALA A 83 1.16 -7.03 -1.21
C ALA A 83 2.00 -5.83 -1.66
N ALA A 84 1.84 -5.47 -2.94
CA ALA A 84 2.44 -4.28 -3.49
C ALA A 84 1.78 -3.00 -2.93
N PRO A 85 2.51 -1.89 -2.75
CA PRO A 85 1.99 -0.63 -2.26
C PRO A 85 0.74 -0.14 -3.00
N LYS A 86 0.68 -0.37 -4.31
CA LYS A 86 -0.48 0.01 -5.12
C LYS A 86 -1.76 -0.75 -4.72
N LEU A 87 -1.64 -2.04 -4.41
CA LEU A 87 -2.78 -2.83 -3.93
C LEU A 87 -3.17 -2.45 -2.50
N VAL A 88 -2.17 -2.24 -1.64
CA VAL A 88 -2.39 -1.76 -0.26
C VAL A 88 -3.16 -0.45 -0.25
N LEU A 89 -2.77 0.52 -1.10
CA LEU A 89 -3.45 1.79 -1.24
C LEU A 89 -4.89 1.59 -1.73
N ALA A 90 -5.09 0.82 -2.80
CA ALA A 90 -6.44 0.59 -3.35
C ALA A 90 -7.38 -0.10 -2.35
N VAL A 91 -6.86 -1.04 -1.54
CA VAL A 91 -7.64 -1.69 -0.47
C VAL A 91 -7.91 -0.73 0.67
N HIS A 92 -6.92 0.09 1.05
CA HIS A 92 -7.13 1.09 2.08
C HIS A 92 -8.24 2.07 1.69
N ASP A 93 -8.13 2.68 0.52
CA ASP A 93 -9.09 3.69 0.03
C ASP A 93 -10.51 3.12 -0.15
N ALA A 94 -10.61 1.83 -0.45
CA ALA A 94 -11.89 1.16 -0.67
C ALA A 94 -12.59 0.66 0.61
N PHE A 95 -11.84 0.32 1.67
CA PHE A 95 -12.37 -0.37 2.85
C PHE A 95 -12.12 0.36 4.18
N PHE A 96 -11.30 1.41 4.21
CA PHE A 96 -10.96 2.11 5.43
C PHE A 96 -11.09 3.62 5.27
N SER A 97 -11.31 4.31 6.38
CA SER A 97 -11.30 5.77 6.44
C SER A 97 -9.91 6.33 6.73
N GLY A 98 -9.66 7.56 6.32
CA GLY A 98 -8.40 8.29 6.52
C GLY A 98 -7.52 8.32 5.27
N ASP A 99 -6.56 9.24 5.24
CA ASP A 99 -5.73 9.50 4.06
C ASP A 99 -4.46 8.66 4.05
N LEU A 100 -4.32 7.78 3.07
CA LEU A 100 -3.09 7.04 2.78
C LEU A 100 -2.45 7.53 1.48
N VAL A 101 -1.44 8.41 1.60
CA VAL A 101 -0.80 9.02 0.43
C VAL A 101 0.28 8.09 -0.14
N ALA A 102 0.22 7.79 -1.43
CA ALA A 102 1.16 6.92 -2.15
C ALA A 102 2.64 7.31 -1.95
N ALA A 103 2.95 8.61 -1.88
CA ALA A 103 4.31 9.10 -1.65
C ALA A 103 4.90 8.65 -0.31
N ARG A 104 4.07 8.49 0.72
CA ARG A 104 4.52 8.01 2.04
C ARG A 104 4.83 6.51 2.07
N LEU A 105 4.21 5.72 1.19
CA LEU A 105 4.50 4.29 1.07
C LEU A 105 5.88 4.03 0.48
N THR A 106 6.40 4.94 -0.35
CA THR A 106 7.70 4.77 -1.01
C THR A 106 8.86 4.78 0.00
N SER A 107 8.78 5.61 1.05
CA SER A 107 9.80 5.69 2.10
C SER A 107 9.54 4.73 3.27
N LEU A 108 8.29 4.28 3.45
CA LEU A 108 7.83 3.57 4.64
C LEU A 108 8.77 2.42 5.05
N ARG A 109 9.10 1.52 4.12
CA ARG A 109 9.98 0.38 4.41
C ARG A 109 11.34 0.82 4.95
N ARG A 110 11.93 1.88 4.39
CA ARG A 110 13.25 2.40 4.82
C ARG A 110 13.14 3.04 6.20
N ASP A 111 12.04 3.73 6.46
CA ASP A 111 11.81 4.40 7.73
C ASP A 111 11.53 3.37 8.85
N GLU A 112 10.80 2.30 8.55
CA GLU A 112 10.57 1.17 9.45
C GLU A 112 11.88 0.40 9.74
N GLU A 113 12.70 0.10 8.72
CA GLU A 113 14.02 -0.51 8.88
C GLU A 113 14.93 0.34 9.76
N ARG A 114 14.98 1.66 9.54
CA ARG A 114 15.75 2.59 10.36
C ARG A 114 15.27 2.60 11.81
N SER A 115 13.96 2.63 12.00
CA SER A 115 13.34 2.59 13.33
C SER A 115 13.63 1.29 14.08
N PHE A 116 13.57 0.14 13.39
CA PHE A 116 13.90 -1.15 13.98
C PHE A 116 15.38 -1.21 14.40
N ARG A 117 16.29 -0.71 13.56
CA ARG A 117 17.75 -0.68 13.89
C ARG A 117 18.07 0.26 15.06
N ALA A 118 17.34 1.37 15.19
CA ALA A 118 17.54 2.32 16.28
C ALA A 118 17.04 1.79 17.63
N ALA A 119 15.91 1.05 17.62
CA ALA A 119 15.30 0.49 18.81
C ALA A 119 14.56 -0.81 18.44
N PRO A 120 15.27 -1.95 18.39
CA PRO A 120 14.65 -3.24 18.08
C PRO A 120 13.53 -3.57 19.07
N LEU A 121 12.43 -4.10 18.55
CA LEU A 121 11.27 -4.55 19.34
C LEU A 121 10.57 -3.46 20.18
N ALA A 122 10.88 -2.18 19.95
CA ALA A 122 10.19 -1.07 20.64
C ALA A 122 8.72 -0.90 20.22
N ARG A 123 8.28 -1.63 19.21
CA ARG A 123 6.90 -1.59 18.70
C ARG A 123 6.33 -3.00 18.58
N PRO A 124 4.99 -3.15 18.68
CA PRO A 124 4.35 -4.46 18.56
C PRO A 124 4.48 -5.07 17.16
N TYR A 125 4.70 -4.25 16.14
CA TYR A 125 4.98 -4.68 14.77
C TYR A 125 5.69 -3.59 13.96
N TYR A 126 6.25 -4.01 12.84
CA TYR A 126 6.87 -3.16 11.80
C TYR A 126 6.31 -3.55 10.44
N ILE A 127 6.24 -2.60 9.52
CA ILE A 127 6.00 -2.90 8.11
C ILE A 127 7.35 -3.24 7.49
N CYS A 128 7.48 -4.49 7.09
CA CYS A 128 8.74 -5.05 6.57
C CYS A 128 8.60 -5.43 5.08
N SER A 129 9.67 -5.97 4.51
CA SER A 129 9.64 -6.56 3.17
C SER A 129 9.17 -8.00 3.25
N ALA A 130 8.44 -8.47 2.23
CA ALA A 130 8.46 -9.89 1.94
C ALA A 130 9.86 -10.32 1.49
N LEU A 131 10.23 -11.57 1.69
CA LEU A 131 11.52 -12.13 1.28
C LEU A 131 11.32 -13.02 0.04
N ASN A 132 12.25 -12.92 -0.92
CA ASN A 132 12.31 -13.89 -2.02
C ASN A 132 12.79 -15.24 -1.47
N ALA A 133 12.07 -16.31 -1.76
CA ALA A 133 12.37 -17.63 -1.23
C ALA A 133 13.77 -18.16 -1.62
N ASP A 134 14.25 -17.85 -2.83
CA ASP A 134 15.51 -18.40 -3.33
C ASP A 134 16.72 -17.62 -2.82
N LEU A 135 16.62 -16.29 -2.80
CA LEU A 135 17.72 -15.38 -2.53
C LEU A 135 17.73 -14.85 -1.08
N LEU A 136 16.66 -15.04 -0.32
CA LEU A 136 16.42 -14.42 1.00
C LEU A 136 16.62 -12.89 1.02
N ALA A 137 16.59 -12.30 -0.17
CA ALA A 137 16.65 -10.86 -0.38
C ALA A 137 15.22 -10.27 -0.36
N PRO A 138 15.07 -8.95 -0.20
CA PRO A 138 13.76 -8.33 -0.25
C PRO A 138 13.05 -8.65 -1.57
N ALA A 139 11.87 -9.24 -1.51
CA ALA A 139 11.01 -9.41 -2.67
C ALA A 139 10.60 -8.03 -3.17
N ARG A 140 10.84 -7.77 -4.46
CA ARG A 140 10.78 -6.43 -5.05
C ARG A 140 9.37 -5.84 -4.90
N GLY A 141 9.28 -4.77 -4.09
CA GLY A 141 8.04 -4.00 -3.96
C GLY A 141 6.91 -4.69 -3.19
N LEU A 142 7.16 -5.76 -2.44
CA LEU A 142 6.14 -6.37 -1.60
C LEU A 142 6.34 -6.01 -0.13
N LEU A 143 5.26 -5.55 0.49
CA LEU A 143 5.18 -5.24 1.91
C LEU A 143 4.55 -6.42 2.67
N ALA A 144 5.01 -6.61 3.90
CA ALA A 144 4.50 -7.59 4.84
C ALA A 144 4.50 -7.01 6.26
N VAL A 145 3.93 -7.72 7.21
CA VAL A 145 3.90 -7.34 8.63
C VAL A 145 4.88 -8.21 9.41
N SER A 146 5.71 -7.61 10.24
CA SER A 146 6.77 -8.33 11.00
C SER A 146 6.22 -9.37 11.98
N SER A 147 5.01 -9.17 12.49
CA SER A 147 4.34 -10.13 13.37
C SER A 147 3.80 -11.37 12.65
N TRP A 148 3.81 -11.40 11.31
CA TRP A 148 3.50 -12.62 10.59
C TRP A 148 4.66 -13.61 10.69
N PRO A 149 4.39 -14.93 10.77
CA PRO A 149 5.42 -15.92 10.73
C PRO A 149 6.21 -15.85 9.41
N THR A 150 7.46 -16.27 9.43
CA THR A 150 8.39 -16.06 8.30
C THR A 150 7.92 -16.73 7.02
N GLU A 151 7.34 -17.93 7.09
CA GLU A 151 6.77 -18.63 5.97
C GLU A 151 5.64 -17.85 5.27
N ARG A 152 4.90 -17.01 5.99
CA ARG A 152 3.88 -16.12 5.39
C ARG A 152 4.51 -14.91 4.71
N ARG A 153 5.69 -14.50 5.13
CA ARG A 153 6.42 -13.35 4.57
C ARG A 153 7.33 -13.70 3.41
N VAL A 154 7.58 -14.99 3.19
CA VAL A 154 8.40 -15.49 2.08
C VAL A 154 7.56 -15.68 0.82
N VAL A 155 8.12 -15.34 -0.34
CA VAL A 155 7.45 -15.41 -1.64
C VAL A 155 8.26 -16.29 -2.58
N GLY A 156 7.69 -17.43 -2.95
CA GLY A 156 8.21 -18.40 -3.90
C GLY A 156 7.54 -18.31 -5.28
N PRO A 157 7.79 -19.27 -6.16
CA PRO A 157 7.27 -19.24 -7.54
C PRO A 157 5.75 -19.29 -7.64
N LEU A 158 5.07 -20.04 -6.78
CA LEU A 158 3.60 -20.15 -6.76
C LEU A 158 2.93 -19.06 -5.92
N SER A 159 3.69 -18.42 -5.05
CA SER A 159 3.16 -17.47 -4.07
C SER A 159 2.40 -16.28 -4.70
N PRO A 160 2.79 -15.70 -5.84
CA PRO A 160 2.01 -14.62 -6.43
C PRO A 160 0.56 -15.04 -6.75
N ARG A 161 0.35 -16.29 -7.17
CA ARG A 161 -1.01 -16.80 -7.44
C ARG A 161 -1.74 -17.15 -6.17
N VAL A 162 -1.09 -17.83 -5.24
CA VAL A 162 -1.65 -18.19 -3.92
C VAL A 162 -2.04 -16.95 -3.13
N ASP A 163 -1.20 -15.93 -3.11
CA ASP A 163 -1.46 -14.66 -2.41
C ASP A 163 -2.61 -13.88 -3.07
N LEU A 164 -2.67 -13.85 -4.40
CA LEU A 164 -3.79 -13.25 -5.13
C LEU A 164 -5.12 -13.93 -4.79
N LEU A 165 -5.17 -15.27 -4.83
CA LEU A 165 -6.38 -16.04 -4.51
C LEU A 165 -6.78 -15.86 -3.05
N THR A 166 -5.82 -15.87 -2.13
CA THR A 166 -6.04 -15.62 -0.70
C THR A 166 -6.64 -14.22 -0.48
N ALA A 167 -6.04 -13.20 -1.07
CA ALA A 167 -6.53 -11.83 -0.98
C ALA A 167 -7.94 -11.69 -1.60
N THR A 168 -8.18 -12.33 -2.75
CA THR A 168 -9.48 -12.30 -3.42
C THR A 168 -10.58 -12.90 -2.54
N ILE A 169 -10.35 -14.06 -1.94
CA ILE A 169 -11.29 -14.72 -1.03
C ILE A 169 -11.60 -13.80 0.16
N ARG A 170 -10.56 -13.33 0.86
CA ARG A 170 -10.73 -12.51 2.07
C ARG A 170 -11.46 -11.20 1.80
N LEU A 171 -11.15 -10.54 0.68
CA LEU A 171 -11.83 -9.30 0.29
C LEU A 171 -13.27 -9.56 -0.14
N ALA A 172 -13.56 -10.65 -0.84
CA ALA A 172 -14.92 -11.02 -1.22
C ALA A 172 -15.79 -11.37 0.00
N GLU A 173 -15.26 -12.15 0.95
CA GLU A 173 -15.92 -12.46 2.22
C GLU A 173 -16.17 -11.20 3.05
N HIS A 174 -15.18 -10.32 3.15
CA HIS A 174 -15.31 -9.06 3.86
C HIS A 174 -16.36 -8.16 3.21
N LEU A 175 -16.34 -8.04 1.88
CA LEU A 175 -17.32 -7.25 1.12
C LEU A 175 -18.74 -7.77 1.31
N ALA A 176 -18.91 -9.10 1.33
CA ALA A 176 -20.21 -9.74 1.57
C ALA A 176 -20.77 -9.50 2.97
N ALA A 177 -19.88 -9.28 3.95
CA ALA A 177 -20.26 -8.99 5.34
C ALA A 177 -20.59 -7.51 5.59
N LEU A 178 -20.29 -6.60 4.64
CA LEU A 178 -20.61 -5.18 4.78
C LEU A 178 -22.10 -4.94 4.51
N PRO A 179 -22.81 -4.14 5.34
CA PRO A 179 -24.23 -3.84 5.12
C PRO A 179 -24.44 -3.04 3.82
N GLU A 180 -23.55 -2.11 3.53
CA GLU A 180 -23.61 -1.25 2.33
C GLU A 180 -22.23 -1.16 1.68
N PRO A 181 -21.87 -2.13 0.83
CA PRO A 181 -20.58 -2.13 0.15
C PRO A 181 -20.49 -1.02 -0.90
N GLY A 182 -19.51 -0.13 -0.75
CA GLY A 182 -19.28 0.96 -1.69
C GLY A 182 -18.81 0.48 -3.09
N PRO A 183 -18.95 1.32 -4.12
CA PRO A 183 -18.58 0.98 -5.51
C PRO A 183 -17.09 0.71 -5.65
N ASP A 184 -16.23 1.41 -4.91
CA ASP A 184 -14.78 1.21 -4.97
C ASP A 184 -14.37 -0.13 -4.38
N ALA A 185 -14.99 -0.58 -3.30
CA ALA A 185 -14.77 -1.89 -2.71
C ALA A 185 -15.16 -3.01 -3.70
N ARG A 186 -16.32 -2.89 -4.34
CA ARG A 186 -16.75 -3.82 -5.41
C ARG A 186 -15.76 -3.84 -6.57
N ARG A 187 -15.26 -2.67 -6.99
CA ARG A 187 -14.27 -2.56 -8.07
C ARG A 187 -12.93 -3.20 -7.73
N VAL A 188 -12.47 -3.07 -6.48
CA VAL A 188 -11.21 -3.71 -6.03
C VAL A 188 -11.36 -5.23 -6.04
N VAL A 189 -12.43 -5.78 -5.48
CA VAL A 189 -12.70 -7.22 -5.50
C VAL A 189 -12.80 -7.74 -6.92
N TRP A 190 -13.54 -7.04 -7.78
CA TRP A 190 -13.69 -7.42 -9.20
C TRP A 190 -12.34 -7.47 -9.93
N LYS A 191 -11.47 -6.48 -9.74
CA LYS A 191 -10.14 -6.44 -10.38
C LYS A 191 -9.27 -7.64 -10.03
N LEU A 192 -9.37 -8.17 -8.82
CA LEU A 192 -8.65 -9.37 -8.42
C LEU A 192 -9.34 -10.63 -8.97
N ALA A 193 -10.67 -10.68 -8.86
CA ALA A 193 -11.49 -11.83 -9.21
C ALA A 193 -11.55 -12.09 -10.72
N VAL A 194 -11.40 -11.09 -11.58
CA VAL A 194 -11.48 -11.24 -13.05
C VAL A 194 -10.43 -12.22 -13.62
N SER A 195 -9.33 -12.45 -12.90
CA SER A 195 -8.30 -13.41 -13.27
C SER A 195 -8.61 -14.84 -12.79
N VAL A 196 -9.67 -15.04 -12.00
CA VAL A 196 -10.07 -16.34 -11.46
C VAL A 196 -10.99 -17.05 -12.45
N PRO A 197 -10.66 -18.29 -12.88
CA PRO A 197 -11.49 -19.04 -13.83
C PRO A 197 -12.92 -19.23 -13.32
N GLY A 198 -13.90 -18.99 -14.20
CA GLY A 198 -15.31 -19.12 -13.87
C GLY A 198 -15.97 -17.90 -13.26
N VAL A 199 -15.22 -16.87 -12.91
CA VAL A 199 -15.76 -15.56 -12.48
C VAL A 199 -16.07 -14.72 -13.71
N ARG A 200 -17.29 -14.15 -13.75
CA ARG A 200 -17.79 -13.27 -14.82
C ARG A 200 -18.61 -12.14 -14.21
N GLY A 201 -18.89 -11.12 -15.01
CA GLY A 201 -19.73 -9.98 -14.63
C GLY A 201 -18.97 -8.67 -14.53
N ALA A 202 -19.74 -7.59 -14.36
CA ALA A 202 -19.22 -6.24 -14.07
C ALA A 202 -19.02 -6.05 -12.56
N PRO A 203 -18.30 -5.01 -12.12
CA PRO A 203 -18.08 -4.75 -10.69
C PRO A 203 -19.36 -4.70 -9.86
N ASP A 204 -20.43 -4.11 -10.39
CA ASP A 204 -21.69 -3.93 -9.66
C ASP A 204 -22.55 -5.20 -9.64
N ALA A 205 -22.28 -6.17 -10.52
CA ALA A 205 -23.02 -7.42 -10.68
C ALA A 205 -22.16 -8.66 -10.38
N ILE A 206 -21.06 -8.51 -9.67
CA ILE A 206 -20.19 -9.63 -9.31
C ILE A 206 -20.87 -10.52 -8.25
N ASP A 207 -20.89 -11.81 -8.52
CA ASP A 207 -21.35 -12.83 -7.59
C ASP A 207 -20.21 -13.20 -6.64
N LEU A 208 -20.29 -12.71 -5.39
CA LEU A 208 -19.24 -12.88 -4.39
C LEU A 208 -19.11 -14.33 -3.91
N GLU A 209 -20.20 -15.07 -3.80
CA GLU A 209 -20.17 -16.49 -3.40
C GLU A 209 -19.44 -17.31 -4.46
N ARG A 210 -19.71 -17.06 -5.72
CA ARG A 210 -19.04 -17.71 -6.83
C ARG A 210 -17.55 -17.32 -6.92
N VAL A 211 -17.20 -16.09 -6.57
CA VAL A 211 -15.78 -15.65 -6.46
C VAL A 211 -15.07 -16.47 -5.40
N VAL A 212 -15.63 -16.56 -4.20
CA VAL A 212 -15.06 -17.32 -3.09
C VAL A 212 -14.92 -18.80 -3.44
N GLU A 213 -15.97 -19.42 -3.99
CA GLU A 213 -15.96 -20.82 -4.40
C GLU A 213 -14.88 -21.10 -5.45
N SER A 214 -14.85 -20.32 -6.52
CA SER A 214 -13.92 -20.52 -7.64
C SER A 214 -12.47 -20.28 -7.22
N ALA A 215 -12.22 -19.21 -6.46
CA ALA A 215 -10.89 -18.90 -5.94
C ALA A 215 -10.41 -19.96 -4.93
N SER A 216 -11.29 -20.47 -4.07
CA SER A 216 -10.97 -21.53 -3.10
C SER A 216 -10.63 -22.86 -3.78
N ARG A 217 -11.36 -23.21 -4.83
CA ARG A 217 -11.10 -24.42 -5.63
C ARG A 217 -9.73 -24.35 -6.30
N GLU A 218 -9.37 -23.22 -6.89
CA GLU A 218 -8.04 -23.05 -7.49
C GLU A 218 -6.94 -23.00 -6.43
N LEU A 219 -7.18 -22.29 -5.33
CA LEU A 219 -6.23 -22.19 -4.22
C LEU A 219 -5.88 -23.57 -3.64
N ALA A 220 -6.86 -24.48 -3.55
CA ALA A 220 -6.64 -25.84 -3.05
C ALA A 220 -5.62 -26.62 -3.88
N VAL A 221 -5.52 -26.33 -5.18
CA VAL A 221 -4.53 -26.98 -6.09
C VAL A 221 -3.10 -26.57 -5.75
N HIS A 222 -2.88 -25.31 -5.36
CA HIS A 222 -1.53 -24.74 -5.25
C HIS A 222 -1.04 -24.60 -3.80
N ARG A 223 -1.96 -24.59 -2.84
CA ARG A 223 -1.67 -24.25 -1.43
C ARG A 223 -0.62 -25.14 -0.79
N ALA A 224 -0.70 -26.45 -0.99
CA ALA A 224 0.20 -27.39 -0.34
C ALA A 224 1.64 -27.24 -0.82
N ASP A 225 1.85 -27.13 -2.12
CA ASP A 225 3.17 -26.98 -2.73
C ASP A 225 3.80 -25.64 -2.38
N ASP A 226 3.00 -24.55 -2.42
CA ASP A 226 3.46 -23.22 -2.02
C ASP A 226 3.84 -23.19 -0.54
N ALA A 227 3.01 -23.76 0.33
CA ALA A 227 3.29 -23.84 1.78
C ALA A 227 4.57 -24.61 2.08
N ALA A 228 4.78 -25.77 1.44
CA ALA A 228 6.01 -26.54 1.59
C ALA A 228 7.26 -25.77 1.10
N HIS A 229 7.13 -25.03 0.01
CA HIS A 229 8.22 -24.19 -0.50
C HIS A 229 8.55 -23.04 0.45
N ARG A 230 7.53 -22.31 0.93
CA ARG A 230 7.68 -21.21 1.91
C ARG A 230 8.29 -21.69 3.23
N LEU A 231 7.87 -22.86 3.72
CA LEU A 231 8.41 -23.41 4.97
C LEU A 231 9.92 -23.68 4.84
N ARG A 232 10.35 -24.38 3.79
CA ARG A 232 11.80 -24.62 3.55
C ARG A 232 12.60 -23.33 3.43
N ALA A 233 12.03 -22.29 2.81
CA ALA A 233 12.69 -21.00 2.71
C ALA A 233 12.74 -20.25 4.06
N ALA A 234 11.69 -20.37 4.86
CA ALA A 234 11.65 -19.81 6.21
C ALA A 234 12.68 -20.46 7.15
N GLU A 235 12.84 -21.79 7.07
CA GLU A 235 13.87 -22.53 7.80
C GLU A 235 15.28 -22.05 7.41
N ARG A 236 15.55 -21.87 6.11
CA ARG A 236 16.82 -21.29 5.64
C ARG A 236 17.03 -19.87 6.14
N ALA A 237 15.98 -19.04 6.09
CA ALA A 237 16.06 -17.66 6.58
C ALA A 237 16.39 -17.60 8.07
N SER A 238 15.75 -18.44 8.89
CA SER A 238 16.03 -18.52 10.33
C SER A 238 17.44 -19.01 10.64
N ALA A 239 17.99 -19.91 9.82
CA ALA A 239 19.33 -20.45 10.00
C ALA A 239 20.45 -19.50 9.52
N GLN A 240 20.19 -18.65 8.54
CA GLN A 240 21.23 -17.87 7.83
C GLN A 240 21.18 -16.37 8.08
N LEU A 241 20.04 -15.84 8.54
CA LEU A 241 19.83 -14.40 8.66
C LEU A 241 19.71 -13.97 10.12
N ASP A 242 20.29 -12.82 10.44
CA ASP A 242 20.00 -12.12 11.69
C ASP A 242 18.57 -11.53 11.69
N ASP A 243 18.10 -11.07 12.85
CA ASP A 243 16.74 -10.54 13.03
C ASP A 243 16.41 -9.40 12.06
N THR A 244 17.36 -8.54 11.78
CA THR A 244 17.15 -7.42 10.84
C THR A 244 17.01 -7.93 9.42
N ALA A 245 17.85 -8.86 9.01
CA ALA A 245 17.79 -9.44 7.68
C ALA A 245 16.56 -10.34 7.47
N GLN A 246 16.07 -11.01 8.51
CA GLN A 246 14.80 -11.76 8.47
C GLN A 246 13.58 -10.85 8.24
N LEU A 247 13.65 -9.58 8.65
CA LEU A 247 12.58 -8.60 8.44
C LEU A 247 12.72 -7.83 7.13
N PHE A 248 13.93 -7.39 6.79
CA PHE A 248 14.13 -6.44 5.70
C PHE A 248 14.92 -7.01 4.52
N GLY A 249 15.40 -8.26 4.63
CA GLY A 249 16.19 -8.96 3.62
C GLY A 249 17.65 -8.54 3.59
N VAL A 250 18.49 -9.40 3.02
CA VAL A 250 19.90 -9.11 2.80
C VAL A 250 20.04 -8.14 1.62
N ARG A 251 20.86 -7.09 1.76
CA ARG A 251 21.24 -6.26 0.61
C ARG A 251 22.21 -7.05 -0.24
N LEU A 252 21.83 -7.34 -1.48
CA LEU A 252 22.75 -7.89 -2.45
C LEU A 252 23.84 -6.84 -2.73
N ALA A 253 25.03 -7.06 -2.15
CA ALA A 253 26.18 -6.25 -2.49
C ALA A 253 26.63 -6.62 -3.91
N VAL A 254 26.63 -5.63 -4.80
CA VAL A 254 27.35 -5.77 -6.09
C VAL A 254 28.84 -5.85 -5.71
N THR A 255 29.43 -7.02 -5.83
CA THR A 255 30.89 -7.17 -5.74
C THR A 255 31.50 -6.34 -6.85
N GLY A 256 31.93 -5.12 -6.49
CA GLY A 256 32.72 -4.31 -7.40
C GLY A 256 33.94 -5.11 -7.82
N THR A 257 34.14 -5.25 -9.12
CA THR A 257 35.33 -5.82 -9.74
C THR A 257 36.53 -5.08 -9.12
N ARG A 258 37.28 -5.76 -8.26
CA ARG A 258 38.52 -5.26 -7.73
C ARG A 258 39.46 -5.08 -8.92
N ARG A 259 39.58 -3.84 -9.41
CA ARG A 259 40.58 -3.47 -10.41
C ARG A 259 41.92 -3.82 -9.82
N LYS A 260 42.55 -4.90 -10.29
CA LYS A 260 43.95 -5.20 -10.01
C LYS A 260 44.74 -4.04 -10.58
N GLU A 261 45.23 -3.13 -9.73
CA GLU A 261 46.31 -2.26 -10.08
C GLU A 261 47.55 -3.17 -10.17
N ALA A 262 48.00 -3.43 -11.41
CA ALA A 262 49.30 -3.95 -11.71
C ALA A 262 50.26 -2.78 -11.56
N GLY A 263 51.14 -2.88 -10.52
CA GLY A 263 52.35 -2.09 -10.40
C GLY A 263 53.41 -2.61 -11.35
#